data_03824b2eec42b7d4f13749e52911a35c
#
_entry.id   03824b2eec42b7d4f13749e52911a35c
#
_cell.length_a   1.000
_cell.length_b   1.000
_cell.length_c   1.000
_cell.angle_alpha   90.00
_cell.angle_beta   90.00
_cell.angle_gamma   90.00
#
_symmetry.space_group_name_H-M   'P 1'
#
loop_
_entity.id
_entity.type
_entity.pdbx_description
1 polymer ?
#
loop_
_entity_poly.entity_id
_entity_poly.type
_entity_poly.pdbx_seq_one_letter_code
_entity_poly.pdbx_strand_id
1 'polypeptide(L)'
;MKRNFLNYKLLTGIALSMGLMTACSSDDSTNEDPTDPEVPAVDSRWITVAGAKMGTNPGDGNGGTYIYSINSEDAKDPTVSIDPFENGFIAPSNRTARLQSSEDGSTIFNISYAGDTGGNYTKYDVQGGNTFQQLGTDVNISQYVGTAPRWVKLFDGDQTGAAVYVNVAEPTIDDNGTPDDISDDTYVRTDATIGVVTLDLENSLIKNFEEHSVPLSAEEEANGYYFSRIDMPTLNAAGDKLYIGGRLSKVDPTTTESDSDYTILGSKTIVLDYPSLLNPTVITSAVGHGNTNGYRSINAFEYNGSVYQANQSDPEGSHILKIDANNQYDDSYDFNLDDALNVNGAYILAWRPASNGKAVVAYRHDDSVEGVAGAQGFFALVDLNAKTAQKIDAIPYDPDFYLFQYQGFVVDGTEIYLTQGAVGENGNIYIVETETGEVTKGAELVNIEGSHFIGVF
;
A
#
# COMPACT_ATOMS: atom_id res chain seq x y z
N MET A 1 -56.57 -14.86 -25.94
CA MET A 1 -56.48 -16.04 -26.76
C MET A 1 -55.42 -16.98 -26.22
N LYS A 2 -55.87 -18.18 -25.90
CA LYS A 2 -55.17 -19.32 -25.36
C LYS A 2 -54.17 -19.92 -26.38
N ARG A 3 -53.11 -20.53 -25.90
CA ARG A 3 -52.61 -21.91 -26.07
C ARG A 3 -51.07 -21.92 -26.01
N ASN A 4 -50.50 -22.55 -25.07
CA ASN A 4 -50.25 -23.95 -24.65
C ASN A 4 -48.93 -24.49 -25.13
N PHE A 5 -48.08 -24.84 -24.18
CA PHE A 5 -47.27 -26.06 -23.91
C PHE A 5 -46.61 -26.82 -25.08
N LEU A 6 -45.32 -27.13 -24.94
CA LEU A 6 -44.92 -28.53 -24.86
C LEU A 6 -43.52 -28.72 -24.24
N ASN A 7 -43.49 -29.54 -23.17
CA ASN A 7 -42.29 -30.19 -22.61
C ASN A 7 -41.86 -31.35 -23.51
N TYR A 8 -40.53 -31.61 -23.64
CA TYR A 8 -40.03 -32.97 -23.84
C TYR A 8 -38.77 -33.22 -23.02
N LYS A 9 -38.89 -34.10 -22.03
CA LYS A 9 -37.83 -34.93 -21.47
C LYS A 9 -37.70 -36.15 -22.35
N LEU A 10 -36.49 -36.61 -22.67
CA LEU A 10 -36.20 -38.04 -22.76
C LEU A 10 -34.75 -38.33 -22.42
N LEU A 11 -34.64 -39.42 -21.69
CA LEU A 11 -33.48 -40.07 -21.07
C LEU A 11 -32.77 -41.03 -22.06
N THR A 12 -31.58 -41.44 -21.63
CA THR A 12 -30.89 -42.74 -21.76
C THR A 12 -29.97 -42.99 -22.95
N GLY A 13 -28.78 -43.51 -22.56
CA GLY A 13 -28.05 -44.49 -23.33
C GLY A 13 -26.55 -44.61 -22.99
N ILE A 14 -26.22 -45.54 -22.11
CA ILE A 14 -24.88 -46.05 -21.74
C ILE A 14 -24.30 -46.81 -22.95
N ALA A 15 -22.99 -46.63 -23.20
CA ALA A 15 -22.17 -47.72 -23.75
C ALA A 15 -20.69 -47.55 -23.42
N LEU A 16 -20.20 -48.51 -22.69
CA LEU A 16 -18.85 -48.85 -22.29
C LEU A 16 -18.14 -49.53 -23.48
N SER A 17 -16.90 -49.16 -23.81
CA SER A 17 -16.00 -50.07 -24.52
C SER A 17 -14.54 -49.79 -24.14
N MET A 18 -13.95 -50.78 -23.46
CA MET A 18 -12.52 -50.96 -23.26
C MET A 18 -11.85 -51.33 -24.59
N GLY A 19 -10.65 -50.82 -24.77
CA GLY A 19 -9.75 -51.29 -25.83
C GLY A 19 -8.31 -51.04 -25.42
N LEU A 20 -7.71 -52.07 -24.79
CA LEU A 20 -6.25 -52.22 -24.62
C LEU A 20 -5.63 -52.58 -25.98
N MET A 21 -4.60 -51.87 -26.40
CA MET A 21 -3.56 -52.38 -27.25
C MET A 21 -2.20 -51.84 -26.83
N THR A 22 -1.38 -52.73 -26.36
CA THR A 22 0.07 -52.63 -26.19
C THR A 22 0.78 -52.75 -27.54
N ALA A 23 1.77 -51.91 -27.79
CA ALA A 23 2.88 -52.26 -28.68
C ALA A 23 4.13 -51.48 -28.29
N CYS A 24 5.14 -52.17 -27.86
CA CYS A 24 6.53 -51.72 -27.77
C CYS A 24 7.13 -51.59 -29.18
N SER A 25 8.02 -50.60 -29.37
CA SER A 25 9.30 -50.81 -30.02
C SER A 25 10.22 -49.62 -29.93
N SER A 26 11.40 -49.83 -29.45
CA SER A 26 12.67 -49.13 -29.41
C SER A 26 13.05 -48.40 -30.71
N ASP A 27 13.72 -47.21 -30.61
CA ASP A 27 15.16 -47.00 -30.77
C ASP A 27 15.52 -45.51 -30.77
N ASP A 28 16.38 -45.16 -29.83
CA ASP A 28 17.63 -44.41 -29.90
C ASP A 28 17.77 -43.27 -30.93
N SER A 29 17.79 -42.03 -30.43
CA SER A 29 18.79 -41.02 -30.82
C SER A 29 18.81 -39.85 -29.83
N THR A 30 19.91 -39.75 -29.09
CA THR A 30 20.34 -38.62 -28.30
C THR A 30 20.46 -37.37 -29.17
N ASN A 31 19.63 -36.36 -28.86
CA ASN A 31 19.96 -34.95 -29.03
C ASN A 31 19.63 -34.26 -27.71
N GLU A 32 20.67 -33.96 -26.95
CA GLU A 32 20.61 -33.01 -25.86
C GLU A 32 20.39 -31.63 -26.49
N ASP A 33 19.16 -31.14 -26.45
CA ASP A 33 18.84 -29.72 -26.67
C ASP A 33 19.27 -28.96 -25.41
N PRO A 34 19.82 -27.76 -25.54
CA PRO A 34 20.25 -26.98 -24.37
C PRO A 34 19.03 -26.68 -23.51
N THR A 35 19.16 -27.02 -22.24
CA THR A 35 18.18 -26.85 -21.16
C THR A 35 17.54 -25.46 -21.23
N ASP A 36 16.28 -25.45 -21.65
CA ASP A 36 15.34 -24.41 -21.28
C ASP A 36 15.36 -24.31 -19.75
N PRO A 37 15.48 -23.13 -19.15
CA PRO A 37 15.39 -23.02 -17.70
C PRO A 37 14.05 -23.62 -17.25
N GLU A 38 14.08 -24.62 -16.38
CA GLU A 38 12.89 -25.21 -15.79
C GLU A 38 12.03 -24.05 -15.24
N VAL A 39 10.87 -23.86 -15.85
CA VAL A 39 9.83 -23.02 -15.26
C VAL A 39 9.43 -23.72 -13.97
N PRO A 40 9.60 -23.10 -12.78
CA PRO A 40 9.28 -23.72 -11.50
C PRO A 40 7.83 -24.22 -11.50
N ALA A 41 7.60 -25.37 -10.89
CA ALA A 41 6.27 -25.94 -10.75
C ALA A 41 5.30 -24.95 -10.07
N VAL A 42 4.06 -24.93 -10.50
CA VAL A 42 2.97 -23.97 -10.28
C VAL A 42 2.52 -23.77 -8.81
N ASP A 43 3.27 -24.16 -7.81
CA ASP A 43 2.88 -24.06 -6.40
C ASP A 43 3.69 -23.02 -5.57
N SER A 44 4.66 -22.33 -6.14
CA SER A 44 5.46 -21.33 -5.41
C SER A 44 5.10 -19.92 -5.84
N ARG A 45 4.70 -19.08 -4.87
CA ARG A 45 4.46 -17.64 -5.05
C ARG A 45 5.74 -16.93 -5.52
N TRP A 46 5.60 -15.93 -6.39
CA TRP A 46 6.69 -15.01 -6.68
C TRP A 46 6.84 -13.96 -5.58
N ILE A 47 8.08 -13.67 -5.24
CA ILE A 47 8.50 -12.62 -4.31
C ILE A 47 9.38 -11.64 -5.11
N THR A 48 8.86 -10.47 -5.41
CA THR A 48 9.59 -9.43 -6.14
C THR A 48 10.23 -8.45 -5.16
N VAL A 49 11.56 -8.45 -5.09
CA VAL A 49 12.32 -7.47 -4.31
C VAL A 49 12.43 -6.18 -5.11
N ALA A 50 12.25 -5.03 -4.45
CA ALA A 50 12.44 -3.73 -5.08
C ALA A 50 13.46 -2.88 -4.33
N GLY A 51 14.44 -2.36 -5.08
CA GLY A 51 15.45 -1.42 -4.65
C GLY A 51 15.24 -0.03 -5.27
N ALA A 52 15.42 1.01 -4.48
CA ALA A 52 15.43 2.40 -4.90
C ALA A 52 16.88 2.90 -4.97
N LYS A 53 17.35 3.17 -6.19
CA LYS A 53 18.73 3.61 -6.43
C LYS A 53 18.91 5.07 -5.99
N MET A 54 20.05 5.36 -5.39
CA MET A 54 20.44 6.73 -5.06
C MET A 54 20.52 7.60 -6.33
N GLY A 55 19.99 8.81 -6.25
CA GLY A 55 20.19 9.84 -7.27
C GLY A 55 21.34 10.75 -6.90
N THR A 56 21.13 11.61 -5.91
CA THR A 56 22.13 12.60 -5.46
C THR A 56 22.56 12.38 -4.01
N ASN A 57 21.59 12.06 -3.15
CA ASN A 57 21.83 11.90 -1.71
C ASN A 57 21.46 10.48 -1.27
N PRO A 58 22.20 9.92 -0.29
CA PRO A 58 21.85 8.62 0.27
C PRO A 58 20.38 8.55 0.69
N GLY A 59 19.69 7.47 0.31
CA GLY A 59 18.27 7.24 0.63
C GLY A 59 17.25 8.06 -0.18
N ASP A 60 17.64 8.90 -1.15
CA ASP A 60 16.71 9.76 -1.90
C ASP A 60 15.85 8.97 -2.92
N GLY A 61 16.31 7.81 -3.40
CA GLY A 61 15.63 6.95 -4.35
C GLY A 61 15.34 7.60 -5.72
N ASN A 62 16.07 8.67 -6.07
CA ASN A 62 15.84 9.43 -7.29
C ASN A 62 16.55 8.85 -8.52
N GLY A 63 17.37 7.81 -8.36
CA GLY A 63 18.08 7.09 -9.43
C GLY A 63 17.26 5.99 -10.11
N GLY A 64 15.98 5.84 -9.76
CA GLY A 64 15.08 4.85 -10.34
C GLY A 64 14.83 3.65 -9.43
N THR A 65 13.96 2.77 -9.88
CA THR A 65 13.54 1.55 -9.14
C THR A 65 13.97 0.32 -9.91
N TYR A 66 14.62 -0.59 -9.21
CA TYR A 66 15.16 -1.84 -9.73
C TYR A 66 14.42 -3.00 -9.05
N ILE A 67 13.93 -3.95 -9.82
CA ILE A 67 13.16 -5.09 -9.30
C ILE A 67 13.77 -6.40 -9.76
N TYR A 68 13.69 -7.41 -8.89
CA TYR A 68 14.15 -8.76 -9.15
C TYR A 68 13.23 -9.75 -8.44
N SER A 69 12.82 -10.83 -9.12
CA SER A 69 11.84 -11.77 -8.58
C SER A 69 12.45 -13.15 -8.36
N ILE A 70 12.12 -13.76 -7.24
CA ILE A 70 12.45 -15.14 -6.88
C ILE A 70 11.20 -15.86 -6.39
N ASN A 71 11.22 -17.18 -6.34
CA ASN A 71 10.14 -17.94 -5.71
C ASN A 71 10.21 -17.86 -4.18
N SER A 72 9.12 -18.22 -3.50
CA SER A 72 9.04 -18.13 -2.04
C SER A 72 9.99 -19.11 -1.31
N GLU A 73 10.38 -20.22 -1.93
CA GLU A 73 11.35 -21.16 -1.36
C GLU A 73 12.75 -20.54 -1.36
N ASP A 74 13.19 -20.00 -2.49
CA ASP A 74 14.47 -19.29 -2.58
C ASP A 74 14.50 -18.06 -1.68
N ALA A 75 13.35 -17.36 -1.49
CA ALA A 75 13.26 -16.24 -0.58
C ALA A 75 13.56 -16.60 0.88
N LYS A 76 13.27 -17.85 1.28
CA LYS A 76 13.56 -18.40 2.61
C LYS A 76 14.97 -18.94 2.76
N ASP A 77 15.72 -19.15 1.68
CA ASP A 77 17.05 -19.74 1.70
C ASP A 77 18.13 -18.66 1.92
N PRO A 78 18.82 -18.65 3.07
CA PRO A 78 19.87 -17.66 3.36
C PRO A 78 21.15 -17.85 2.53
N THR A 79 21.25 -18.89 1.72
CA THR A 79 22.37 -19.11 0.80
C THR A 79 22.13 -18.48 -0.58
N VAL A 80 20.90 -18.07 -0.85
CA VAL A 80 20.53 -17.32 -2.06
C VAL A 80 20.93 -15.86 -1.89
N SER A 81 21.49 -15.26 -2.93
CA SER A 81 21.88 -13.83 -2.96
C SER A 81 21.25 -13.15 -4.17
N ILE A 82 20.64 -11.99 -3.98
CA ILE A 82 19.91 -11.23 -4.98
C ILE A 82 20.55 -9.86 -5.11
N ASP A 83 20.92 -9.47 -6.33
CA ASP A 83 21.42 -8.13 -6.65
C ASP A 83 20.48 -7.45 -7.66
N PRO A 84 19.44 -6.73 -7.20
CA PRO A 84 18.54 -6.04 -8.09
C PRO A 84 19.18 -4.83 -8.78
N PHE A 85 20.22 -4.23 -8.19
CA PHE A 85 20.84 -3.03 -8.75
C PHE A 85 21.77 -3.31 -9.94
N GLU A 86 22.42 -4.47 -9.97
CA GLU A 86 23.25 -4.89 -11.09
C GLU A 86 22.46 -5.73 -12.11
N ASN A 87 21.61 -6.64 -11.62
CA ASN A 87 20.98 -7.67 -12.43
C ASN A 87 19.46 -7.49 -12.59
N GLY A 88 18.85 -6.46 -11.98
CA GLY A 88 17.39 -6.31 -11.95
C GLY A 88 16.81 -5.64 -13.20
N PHE A 89 15.50 -5.75 -13.32
CA PHE A 89 14.70 -5.00 -14.28
C PHE A 89 14.47 -3.56 -13.75
N ILE A 90 14.61 -2.57 -14.64
CA ILE A 90 14.36 -1.17 -14.30
C ILE A 90 12.88 -0.87 -14.50
N ALA A 91 12.14 -0.73 -13.40
CA ALA A 91 10.74 -0.33 -13.47
C ALA A 91 10.61 1.12 -13.96
N PRO A 92 9.80 1.38 -15.02
CA PRO A 92 9.68 2.73 -15.59
C PRO A 92 9.16 3.74 -14.57
N SER A 93 10.00 4.66 -14.14
CA SER A 93 9.64 5.77 -13.25
C SER A 93 10.81 6.77 -13.19
N ASN A 94 10.51 8.08 -13.13
CA ASN A 94 11.54 9.11 -12.96
C ASN A 94 12.08 9.21 -11.53
N ARG A 95 11.37 8.65 -10.58
CA ARG A 95 11.75 8.52 -9.17
C ARG A 95 11.33 7.13 -8.70
N THR A 96 11.39 6.90 -7.38
CA THR A 96 10.90 5.65 -6.81
C THR A 96 9.49 5.31 -7.32
N ALA A 97 9.37 4.22 -8.07
CA ALA A 97 8.10 3.74 -8.61
C ALA A 97 7.07 3.45 -7.50
N ARG A 98 5.81 3.41 -7.89
CA ARG A 98 4.72 2.95 -7.02
C ARG A 98 4.33 1.55 -7.46
N LEU A 99 4.78 0.57 -6.70
CA LEU A 99 4.62 -0.85 -7.02
C LEU A 99 3.53 -1.49 -6.16
N GLN A 100 2.83 -2.41 -6.76
CA GLN A 100 1.91 -3.36 -6.12
C GLN A 100 2.06 -4.70 -6.83
N SER A 101 1.70 -5.81 -6.20
CA SER A 101 1.66 -7.13 -6.84
C SER A 101 0.28 -7.75 -6.79
N SER A 102 0.02 -8.71 -7.69
CA SER A 102 -1.11 -9.64 -7.54
C SER A 102 -0.98 -10.46 -6.25
N GLU A 103 -2.08 -11.08 -5.84
CA GLU A 103 -2.11 -11.87 -4.59
C GLU A 103 -1.14 -13.07 -4.64
N ASP A 104 -0.94 -13.63 -5.82
CA ASP A 104 0.00 -14.74 -6.08
C ASP A 104 1.42 -14.29 -6.49
N GLY A 105 1.64 -12.97 -6.62
CA GLY A 105 2.91 -12.40 -7.07
C GLY A 105 3.22 -12.56 -8.55
N SER A 106 2.33 -13.17 -9.35
CA SER A 106 2.57 -13.41 -10.78
C SER A 106 2.53 -12.14 -11.64
N THR A 107 1.95 -11.06 -11.11
CA THR A 107 1.85 -9.77 -11.81
C THR A 107 2.35 -8.64 -10.94
N ILE A 108 3.19 -7.77 -11.51
CA ILE A 108 3.58 -6.48 -10.92
C ILE A 108 2.79 -5.37 -11.59
N PHE A 109 2.15 -4.55 -10.78
CA PHE A 109 1.48 -3.31 -11.16
C PHE A 109 2.37 -2.13 -10.80
N ASN A 110 2.64 -1.27 -11.77
CA ASN A 110 3.48 -0.08 -11.61
C ASN A 110 2.74 1.18 -12.03
N ILE A 111 2.77 2.21 -11.19
CA ILE A 111 2.50 3.56 -11.63
C ILE A 111 3.80 4.36 -11.55
N SER A 112 4.24 4.88 -12.69
CA SER A 112 5.42 5.74 -12.74
C SER A 112 5.17 7.04 -11.98
N TYR A 113 6.18 7.50 -11.25
CA TYR A 113 6.07 8.62 -10.32
C TYR A 113 6.97 9.77 -10.75
N ALA A 114 6.36 10.96 -10.85
CA ALA A 114 6.96 12.23 -11.23
C ALA A 114 7.47 12.32 -12.70
N GLY A 115 7.74 13.53 -13.13
CA GLY A 115 8.23 13.84 -14.47
C GLY A 115 7.19 13.64 -15.58
N ASP A 116 7.65 13.68 -16.84
CA ASP A 116 6.80 13.66 -18.02
C ASP A 116 6.02 12.34 -18.19
N THR A 117 6.52 11.25 -17.64
CA THR A 117 5.87 9.93 -17.66
C THR A 117 5.10 9.62 -16.39
N GLY A 118 5.11 10.51 -15.41
CA GLY A 118 4.39 10.34 -14.14
C GLY A 118 2.91 10.09 -14.35
N GLY A 119 2.35 9.14 -13.60
CA GLY A 119 0.96 8.71 -13.74
C GLY A 119 0.70 7.69 -14.82
N ASN A 120 1.73 7.14 -15.49
CA ASN A 120 1.56 5.99 -16.38
C ASN A 120 1.43 4.71 -15.55
N TYR A 121 0.28 4.05 -15.68
CA TYR A 121 0.05 2.70 -15.19
C TYR A 121 0.53 1.67 -16.22
N THR A 122 1.31 0.72 -15.76
CA THR A 122 1.76 -0.46 -16.52
C THR A 122 1.67 -1.71 -15.65
N LYS A 123 1.47 -2.86 -16.27
CA LYS A 123 1.55 -4.15 -15.58
C LYS A 123 2.49 -5.11 -16.30
N TYR A 124 3.09 -6.00 -15.53
CA TYR A 124 4.10 -6.94 -15.99
C TYR A 124 3.78 -8.34 -15.48
N ASP A 125 3.85 -9.33 -16.37
CA ASP A 125 3.95 -10.74 -16.03
C ASP A 125 5.33 -11.04 -15.45
N VAL A 126 5.37 -11.73 -14.32
CA VAL A 126 6.61 -12.06 -13.59
C VAL A 126 7.07 -13.45 -14.01
N GLN A 127 8.22 -13.52 -14.64
CA GLN A 127 8.79 -14.78 -15.14
C GLN A 127 10.05 -15.22 -14.39
N GLY A 128 10.36 -14.55 -13.26
CA GLY A 128 11.53 -14.81 -12.44
C GLY A 128 12.77 -14.02 -12.86
N GLY A 129 13.70 -13.83 -11.92
CA GLY A 129 14.89 -13.04 -12.12
C GLY A 129 14.57 -11.60 -12.48
N ASN A 130 15.15 -11.11 -13.56
CA ASN A 130 14.87 -9.80 -14.14
C ASN A 130 13.92 -9.85 -15.34
N THR A 131 13.22 -10.95 -15.54
CA THR A 131 12.33 -11.14 -16.66
C THR A 131 10.91 -10.72 -16.28
N PHE A 132 10.52 -9.53 -16.76
CA PHE A 132 9.20 -8.93 -16.56
C PHE A 132 8.63 -8.56 -17.92
N GLN A 133 7.59 -9.26 -18.34
CA GLN A 133 6.96 -9.00 -19.63
C GLN A 133 5.79 -8.05 -19.49
N GLN A 134 5.83 -6.90 -20.14
CA GLN A 134 4.70 -5.97 -20.11
C GLN A 134 3.44 -6.61 -20.71
N LEU A 135 2.34 -6.48 -19.99
CA LEU A 135 1.01 -6.95 -20.39
C LEU A 135 0.14 -5.76 -20.83
N GLY A 136 -0.37 -5.83 -22.07
CA GLY A 136 -1.25 -4.80 -22.60
C GLY A 136 -0.54 -3.46 -22.89
N THR A 137 -1.31 -2.38 -22.87
CA THR A 137 -0.86 -1.02 -23.13
C THR A 137 -0.87 -0.17 -21.86
N ASP A 138 -0.03 0.85 -21.82
CA ASP A 138 0.01 1.83 -20.73
C ASP A 138 -1.30 2.63 -20.67
N VAL A 139 -1.68 3.03 -19.45
CA VAL A 139 -2.77 3.96 -19.21
C VAL A 139 -2.24 5.16 -18.45
N ASN A 140 -2.35 6.34 -19.03
CA ASN A 140 -1.97 7.57 -18.35
C ASN A 140 -3.14 8.15 -17.56
N ILE A 141 -2.96 8.29 -16.24
CA ILE A 141 -3.96 8.86 -15.33
C ILE A 141 -3.61 10.28 -14.85
N SER A 142 -2.52 10.86 -15.37
CA SER A 142 -2.00 12.15 -14.88
C SER A 142 -2.97 13.32 -15.05
N GLN A 143 -3.86 13.24 -16.05
CA GLN A 143 -4.90 14.25 -16.26
C GLN A 143 -5.95 14.27 -15.13
N TYR A 144 -6.07 13.18 -14.35
CA TYR A 144 -7.02 13.03 -13.25
C TYR A 144 -6.36 13.27 -11.88
N VAL A 145 -5.14 12.76 -11.68
CA VAL A 145 -4.50 12.73 -10.35
C VAL A 145 -3.08 13.31 -10.35
N GLY A 146 -2.71 14.00 -11.42
CA GLY A 146 -1.37 14.57 -11.58
C GLY A 146 -0.29 13.54 -11.85
N THR A 147 0.96 13.99 -11.97
CA THR A 147 2.12 13.15 -12.29
C THR A 147 2.73 12.45 -11.08
N ALA A 148 2.23 12.72 -9.88
CA ALA A 148 2.70 12.11 -8.63
C ALA A 148 1.56 11.43 -7.86
N PRO A 149 0.84 10.47 -8.50
CA PRO A 149 -0.35 9.88 -7.93
C PRO A 149 -0.04 9.09 -6.67
N ARG A 150 -1.00 9.13 -5.74
CA ARG A 150 -1.06 8.24 -4.59
C ARG A 150 -2.01 7.13 -4.93
N TRP A 151 -1.47 5.96 -5.22
CA TRP A 151 -2.27 4.86 -5.70
C TRP A 151 -2.04 3.58 -4.90
N VAL A 152 -3.02 2.72 -4.95
CA VAL A 152 -2.99 1.39 -4.33
C VAL A 152 -3.83 0.42 -5.17
N LYS A 153 -3.44 -0.84 -5.16
CA LYS A 153 -4.31 -1.94 -5.55
C LYS A 153 -5.33 -2.15 -4.43
N LEU A 154 -6.62 -2.13 -4.74
CA LEU A 154 -7.65 -2.54 -3.80
C LEU A 154 -7.61 -4.06 -3.58
N PHE A 155 -8.02 -4.51 -2.39
CA PHE A 155 -8.04 -5.94 -2.06
C PHE A 155 -9.39 -6.54 -2.48
N ASP A 156 -9.62 -6.62 -3.80
CA ASP A 156 -10.84 -7.10 -4.44
C ASP A 156 -10.54 -8.23 -5.45
N GLY A 157 -9.53 -9.06 -5.18
CA GLY A 157 -9.07 -10.11 -6.07
C GLY A 157 -8.34 -9.58 -7.29
N ASP A 158 -7.45 -8.60 -7.10
CA ASP A 158 -6.60 -7.99 -8.12
C ASP A 158 -7.34 -7.28 -9.27
N GLN A 159 -8.60 -6.90 -9.04
CA GLN A 159 -9.44 -6.33 -10.11
C GLN A 159 -9.29 -4.82 -10.26
N THR A 160 -9.14 -4.10 -9.14
CA THR A 160 -9.21 -2.64 -9.16
C THR A 160 -7.99 -1.99 -8.50
N GLY A 161 -7.45 -0.99 -9.18
CA GLY A 161 -6.54 -0.01 -8.61
C GLY A 161 -7.29 1.31 -8.34
N ALA A 162 -6.86 2.05 -7.33
CA ALA A 162 -7.38 3.37 -7.05
C ALA A 162 -6.24 4.37 -6.84
N ALA A 163 -6.37 5.56 -7.40
CA ALA A 163 -5.44 6.66 -7.18
C ALA A 163 -6.20 7.90 -6.74
N VAL A 164 -5.59 8.66 -5.83
CA VAL A 164 -6.22 9.81 -5.20
C VAL A 164 -5.29 11.02 -5.19
N TYR A 165 -5.90 12.21 -5.15
CA TYR A 165 -5.21 13.45 -4.89
C TYR A 165 -6.10 14.40 -4.09
N VAL A 166 -5.49 15.44 -3.53
CA VAL A 166 -6.19 16.58 -2.95
C VAL A 166 -5.62 17.87 -3.53
N ASN A 167 -6.50 18.78 -3.87
CA ASN A 167 -6.18 20.15 -4.25
C ASN A 167 -6.73 21.09 -3.18
N VAL A 168 -5.87 21.94 -2.63
CA VAL A 168 -6.20 22.90 -1.58
C VAL A 168 -6.23 24.28 -2.22
N ALA A 169 -7.36 24.97 -2.07
CA ALA A 169 -7.51 26.35 -2.54
C ALA A 169 -6.81 27.34 -1.60
N GLU A 170 -6.58 28.56 -2.09
CA GLU A 170 -6.22 29.68 -1.22
C GLU A 170 -7.33 29.93 -0.20
N PRO A 171 -7.01 30.42 1.00
CA PRO A 171 -8.01 30.76 2.00
C PRO A 171 -9.07 31.72 1.44
N THR A 172 -10.33 31.42 1.73
CA THR A 172 -11.45 32.33 1.43
C THR A 172 -11.54 33.38 2.51
N ILE A 173 -11.50 34.63 2.11
CA ILE A 173 -11.57 35.82 2.97
C ILE A 173 -12.86 36.58 2.67
N ASP A 174 -13.53 37.04 3.70
CA ASP A 174 -14.60 38.07 3.61
C ASP A 174 -13.96 39.42 3.83
N ASP A 175 -13.95 40.26 2.78
CA ASP A 175 -13.40 41.59 2.79
C ASP A 175 -14.35 42.66 3.39
N ASN A 176 -15.45 42.22 3.98
CA ASN A 176 -16.48 43.09 4.60
C ASN A 176 -16.97 44.21 3.70
N GLY A 177 -16.77 44.09 2.40
CA GLY A 177 -17.12 45.10 1.38
C GLY A 177 -16.12 46.26 1.28
N THR A 178 -14.91 46.07 1.82
CA THR A 178 -13.81 47.08 1.84
C THR A 178 -12.55 46.54 1.18
N PRO A 179 -12.54 46.22 -0.14
CA PRO A 179 -11.47 45.48 -0.82
C PRO A 179 -10.08 46.15 -0.78
N ASP A 180 -10.01 47.44 -0.41
CA ASP A 180 -8.76 48.18 -0.28
C ASP A 180 -8.26 48.24 1.20
N ASP A 181 -9.05 47.76 2.17
CA ASP A 181 -8.69 47.73 3.61
C ASP A 181 -8.65 46.28 4.14
N ILE A 182 -7.47 45.69 4.11
CA ILE A 182 -7.26 44.33 4.59
C ILE A 182 -7.29 44.20 6.12
N SER A 183 -7.43 45.31 6.86
CA SER A 183 -7.38 45.27 8.32
C SER A 183 -8.66 44.78 8.98
N ASP A 184 -9.77 44.76 8.23
CA ASP A 184 -11.06 44.23 8.66
C ASP A 184 -11.46 42.91 7.97
N ASP A 185 -10.55 42.37 7.15
CA ASP A 185 -10.72 41.05 6.52
C ASP A 185 -10.92 39.94 7.58
N THR A 186 -11.83 39.04 7.27
CA THR A 186 -12.11 37.90 8.12
C THR A 186 -11.95 36.57 7.35
N TYR A 187 -11.21 35.64 7.94
CA TYR A 187 -11.09 34.29 7.40
C TYR A 187 -12.43 33.57 7.44
N VAL A 188 -12.79 32.88 6.36
CA VAL A 188 -14.02 32.10 6.26
C VAL A 188 -13.70 30.60 6.31
N ARG A 189 -12.88 30.11 5.38
CA ARG A 189 -12.47 28.71 5.28
C ARG A 189 -11.36 28.49 4.26
N THR A 190 -10.78 27.30 4.27
CA THR A 190 -9.88 26.81 3.23
C THR A 190 -10.50 25.56 2.60
N ASP A 191 -10.87 25.64 1.33
CA ASP A 191 -11.53 24.55 0.63
C ASP A 191 -10.51 23.48 0.18
N ALA A 192 -10.86 22.20 0.37
CA ALA A 192 -10.14 21.06 -0.15
C ALA A 192 -11.02 20.27 -1.11
N THR A 193 -10.54 20.06 -2.33
CA THR A 193 -11.17 19.22 -3.34
C THR A 193 -10.35 17.94 -3.49
N ILE A 194 -10.99 16.80 -3.31
CA ILE A 194 -10.37 15.50 -3.56
C ILE A 194 -10.77 14.96 -4.92
N GLY A 195 -9.85 14.27 -5.60
CA GLY A 195 -10.14 13.48 -6.78
C GLY A 195 -9.78 12.02 -6.55
N VAL A 196 -10.63 11.13 -7.08
CA VAL A 196 -10.48 9.68 -7.00
C VAL A 196 -10.67 9.08 -8.37
N VAL A 197 -9.66 8.35 -8.87
CA VAL A 197 -9.77 7.56 -10.10
C VAL A 197 -9.64 6.08 -9.76
N THR A 198 -10.48 5.24 -10.38
CA THR A 198 -10.35 3.78 -10.31
C THR A 198 -9.96 3.20 -11.65
N LEU A 199 -9.10 2.19 -11.61
CA LEU A 199 -8.53 1.47 -12.74
C LEU A 199 -8.99 0.02 -12.74
N ASP A 200 -9.36 -0.49 -13.91
CA ASP A 200 -9.46 -1.92 -14.19
C ASP A 200 -8.03 -2.45 -14.42
N LEU A 201 -7.54 -3.24 -13.48
CA LEU A 201 -6.18 -3.77 -13.52
C LEU A 201 -6.03 -4.88 -14.56
N GLU A 202 -7.10 -5.64 -14.81
CA GLU A 202 -7.08 -6.71 -15.83
C GLU A 202 -7.02 -6.13 -17.25
N ASN A 203 -7.88 -5.16 -17.55
CA ASN A 203 -8.02 -4.64 -18.91
C ASN A 203 -7.19 -3.36 -19.17
N SER A 204 -6.52 -2.82 -18.14
CA SER A 204 -5.76 -1.56 -18.20
C SER A 204 -6.63 -0.40 -18.69
N LEU A 205 -7.74 -0.15 -17.99
CA LEU A 205 -8.72 0.89 -18.35
C LEU A 205 -9.07 1.74 -17.12
N ILE A 206 -9.43 2.99 -17.34
CA ILE A 206 -10.04 3.83 -16.32
C ILE A 206 -11.50 3.38 -16.17
N LYS A 207 -11.89 3.00 -14.93
CA LYS A 207 -13.27 2.59 -14.60
C LYS A 207 -14.16 3.78 -14.26
N ASN A 208 -13.68 4.65 -13.37
CA ASN A 208 -14.44 5.81 -12.91
C ASN A 208 -13.49 6.92 -12.42
N PHE A 209 -14.01 8.14 -12.42
CA PHE A 209 -13.34 9.33 -11.86
C PHE A 209 -14.39 10.29 -11.31
N GLU A 210 -14.19 10.71 -10.05
CA GLU A 210 -15.05 11.72 -9.41
C GLU A 210 -14.19 12.70 -8.61
N GLU A 211 -14.69 13.93 -8.53
CA GLU A 211 -14.13 15.00 -7.71
C GLU A 211 -15.18 15.50 -6.70
N HIS A 212 -14.74 15.75 -5.48
CA HIS A 212 -15.62 16.22 -4.40
C HIS A 212 -14.95 17.28 -3.56
N SER A 213 -15.71 18.32 -3.20
CA SER A 213 -15.40 19.11 -2.03
C SER A 213 -15.69 18.28 -0.79
N VAL A 214 -14.75 18.23 0.15
CA VAL A 214 -14.90 17.46 1.39
C VAL A 214 -14.90 18.43 2.57
N PRO A 215 -16.09 18.90 2.97
CA PRO A 215 -16.21 19.82 4.09
C PRO A 215 -15.94 19.13 5.41
N LEU A 216 -15.28 19.83 6.32
CA LEU A 216 -15.25 19.53 7.74
C LEU A 216 -16.53 20.07 8.41
N SER A 217 -16.59 20.01 9.74
CA SER A 217 -17.64 20.75 10.45
C SER A 217 -17.43 22.25 10.31
N ALA A 218 -18.51 23.03 10.37
CA ALA A 218 -18.42 24.50 10.26
C ALA A 218 -17.50 25.13 11.33
N GLU A 219 -17.42 24.49 12.50
CA GLU A 219 -16.53 24.94 13.57
C GLU A 219 -15.05 24.65 13.22
N GLU A 220 -14.75 23.47 12.68
CA GLU A 220 -13.39 23.11 12.27
C GLU A 220 -12.91 23.99 11.11
N GLU A 221 -13.76 24.24 10.13
CA GLU A 221 -13.45 25.11 9.00
C GLU A 221 -13.20 26.56 9.45
N ALA A 222 -14.07 27.09 10.31
CA ALA A 222 -13.90 28.44 10.87
C ALA A 222 -12.63 28.58 11.74
N ASN A 223 -12.16 27.48 12.34
CA ASN A 223 -10.90 27.41 13.07
C ASN A 223 -9.67 27.17 12.17
N GLY A 224 -9.85 27.13 10.84
CA GLY A 224 -8.79 27.07 9.85
C GLY A 224 -8.36 25.66 9.44
N TYR A 225 -9.03 24.59 9.89
CA TYR A 225 -8.68 23.22 9.51
C TYR A 225 -9.15 22.88 8.09
N TYR A 226 -8.35 22.05 7.41
CA TYR A 226 -8.66 21.51 6.08
C TYR A 226 -7.89 20.22 5.81
N PHE A 227 -8.36 19.39 4.88
CA PHE A 227 -7.59 18.25 4.39
C PHE A 227 -6.44 18.73 3.50
N SER A 228 -5.21 18.52 3.93
CA SER A 228 -3.99 18.87 3.18
C SER A 228 -3.40 17.72 2.40
N ARG A 229 -3.76 16.49 2.76
CA ARG A 229 -3.27 15.28 2.12
C ARG A 229 -4.24 14.13 2.30
N ILE A 230 -4.35 13.30 1.27
CA ILE A 230 -5.02 12.00 1.31
C ILE A 230 -4.13 10.95 0.63
N ASP A 231 -4.19 9.70 1.09
CA ASP A 231 -3.45 8.59 0.51
C ASP A 231 -4.23 7.26 0.71
N MET A 232 -3.82 6.24 0.01
CA MET A 232 -4.06 4.81 0.24
C MET A 232 -5.52 4.43 0.52
N PRO A 233 -6.42 4.53 -0.48
CA PRO A 233 -7.79 4.08 -0.35
C PRO A 233 -7.87 2.56 -0.08
N THR A 234 -8.91 2.15 0.67
CA THR A 234 -9.23 0.74 0.92
C THR A 234 -10.74 0.49 0.89
N LEU A 235 -11.15 -0.74 0.61
CA LEU A 235 -12.56 -1.14 0.61
C LEU A 235 -12.99 -1.67 1.98
N ASN A 236 -14.30 -1.54 2.28
CA ASN A 236 -14.90 -2.30 3.36
C ASN A 236 -15.14 -3.76 2.92
N ALA A 237 -15.46 -4.64 3.88
CA ALA A 237 -15.74 -6.05 3.64
C ALA A 237 -16.91 -6.31 2.66
N ALA A 238 -17.88 -5.40 2.61
CA ALA A 238 -19.03 -5.51 1.70
C ALA A 238 -18.68 -5.10 0.25
N GLY A 239 -17.55 -4.42 0.04
CA GLY A 239 -17.16 -3.90 -1.26
C GLY A 239 -18.09 -2.79 -1.78
N ASP A 240 -18.75 -2.05 -0.88
CA ASP A 240 -19.69 -0.97 -1.22
C ASP A 240 -19.30 0.40 -0.69
N LYS A 241 -18.19 0.49 0.08
CA LYS A 241 -17.59 1.72 0.57
C LYS A 241 -16.09 1.74 0.33
N LEU A 242 -15.60 2.92 -0.07
CA LEU A 242 -14.19 3.24 -0.21
C LEU A 242 -13.78 4.22 0.91
N TYR A 243 -12.81 3.82 1.71
CA TYR A 243 -12.22 4.66 2.76
C TYR A 243 -10.92 5.27 2.28
N ILE A 244 -10.73 6.56 2.52
CA ILE A 244 -9.52 7.29 2.14
C ILE A 244 -8.99 7.98 3.37
N GLY A 245 -7.80 7.58 3.81
CA GLY A 245 -7.12 8.19 4.94
C GLY A 245 -6.69 9.62 4.65
N GLY A 246 -6.75 10.49 5.66
CA GLY A 246 -6.49 11.90 5.52
C GLY A 246 -5.51 12.48 6.54
N ARG A 247 -4.90 13.58 6.15
CA ARG A 247 -4.12 14.46 7.02
C ARG A 247 -4.77 15.83 7.02
N LEU A 248 -5.00 16.36 8.20
CA LEU A 248 -5.41 17.76 8.37
C LEU A 248 -4.18 18.67 8.46
N SER A 249 -4.36 19.90 8.05
CA SER A 249 -3.50 21.04 8.34
C SER A 249 -4.37 22.21 8.77
N LYS A 250 -3.74 23.27 9.25
CA LYS A 250 -4.45 24.46 9.73
C LYS A 250 -3.84 25.73 9.18
N VAL A 251 -4.70 26.67 8.87
CA VAL A 251 -4.37 28.09 8.65
C VAL A 251 -4.73 28.85 9.92
N ASP A 252 -3.90 29.78 10.35
CA ASP A 252 -4.28 30.73 11.39
C ASP A 252 -5.35 31.70 10.84
N PRO A 253 -6.59 31.68 11.37
CA PRO A 253 -7.65 32.53 10.88
C PRO A 253 -7.38 34.05 10.98
N THR A 254 -6.39 34.44 11.80
CA THR A 254 -6.05 35.87 12.01
C THR A 254 -5.01 36.39 11.03
N THR A 255 -4.15 35.51 10.49
CA THR A 255 -3.04 35.88 9.61
C THR A 255 -3.18 35.29 8.20
N THR A 256 -4.05 34.30 8.04
CA THR A 256 -4.21 33.45 6.83
C THR A 256 -2.95 32.66 6.44
N GLU A 257 -1.95 32.63 7.32
CA GLU A 257 -0.73 31.87 7.12
C GLU A 257 -0.87 30.45 7.67
N SER A 258 -0.02 29.52 7.19
CA SER A 258 0.02 28.16 7.72
C SER A 258 0.35 28.16 9.20
N ASP A 259 -0.51 27.54 10.00
CA ASP A 259 -0.30 27.31 11.43
C ASP A 259 0.37 25.95 11.62
N SER A 260 1.57 25.93 12.20
CA SER A 260 2.31 24.70 12.49
C SER A 260 2.17 24.23 13.95
N ASP A 261 1.62 25.07 14.81
CA ASP A 261 1.43 24.79 16.24
C ASP A 261 -0.08 24.74 16.56
N TYR A 262 -0.73 23.69 16.10
CA TYR A 262 -2.17 23.50 16.28
C TYR A 262 -2.48 22.17 16.96
N THR A 263 -3.62 22.12 17.64
CA THR A 263 -4.14 20.88 18.21
C THR A 263 -4.55 19.93 17.09
N ILE A 264 -4.01 18.72 17.07
CA ILE A 264 -4.45 17.68 16.16
C ILE A 264 -5.81 17.18 16.62
N LEU A 265 -6.79 17.25 15.72
CA LEU A 265 -8.14 16.75 15.98
C LEU A 265 -8.18 15.23 15.91
N GLY A 266 -9.30 14.63 16.33
CA GLY A 266 -9.52 13.19 16.17
C GLY A 266 -9.23 12.72 14.75
N SER A 267 -8.63 11.54 14.63
CA SER A 267 -8.28 10.91 13.35
C SER A 267 -9.49 10.86 12.41
N LYS A 268 -9.31 11.26 11.15
CA LYS A 268 -10.41 11.37 10.17
C LYS A 268 -10.16 10.52 8.95
N THR A 269 -11.25 9.97 8.42
CA THR A 269 -11.27 9.23 7.16
C THR A 269 -12.45 9.68 6.31
N ILE A 270 -12.19 9.86 5.01
CA ILE A 270 -13.21 10.16 4.01
C ILE A 270 -13.81 8.84 3.54
N VAL A 271 -15.12 8.78 3.44
CA VAL A 271 -15.89 7.62 3.01
C VAL A 271 -16.70 7.97 1.78
N LEU A 272 -16.58 7.18 0.72
CA LEU A 272 -17.35 7.29 -0.52
C LEU A 272 -18.15 6.01 -0.75
N ASP A 273 -19.27 6.12 -1.46
CA ASP A 273 -19.96 4.95 -2.00
C ASP A 273 -19.11 4.31 -3.11
N TYR A 274 -19.01 2.99 -3.12
CA TYR A 274 -18.26 2.27 -4.14
C TYR A 274 -19.21 1.30 -4.89
N PRO A 275 -19.07 1.13 -6.21
CA PRO A 275 -18.05 1.68 -7.12
C PRO A 275 -18.38 3.07 -7.69
N SER A 276 -19.46 3.72 -7.26
CA SER A 276 -19.92 5.00 -7.83
C SER A 276 -19.00 6.18 -7.52
N LEU A 277 -18.22 6.10 -6.43
CA LEU A 277 -17.35 7.15 -5.87
C LEU A 277 -18.13 8.41 -5.44
N LEU A 278 -19.43 8.29 -5.17
CA LEU A 278 -20.32 9.40 -4.78
C LEU A 278 -20.51 9.50 -3.26
N ASN A 279 -21.26 10.52 -2.84
CA ASN A 279 -21.72 10.74 -1.46
C ASN A 279 -20.59 10.81 -0.42
N PRO A 280 -19.63 11.75 -0.56
CA PRO A 280 -18.53 11.90 0.38
C PRO A 280 -19.04 12.23 1.78
N THR A 281 -18.52 11.52 2.76
CA THR A 281 -18.72 11.79 4.19
C THR A 281 -17.39 11.70 4.92
N VAL A 282 -17.29 12.30 6.09
CA VAL A 282 -16.11 12.23 6.94
C VAL A 282 -16.49 11.58 8.26
N ILE A 283 -15.75 10.54 8.63
CA ILE A 283 -15.86 9.91 9.96
C ILE A 283 -14.67 10.33 10.82
N THR A 284 -14.90 10.47 12.13
CA THR A 284 -13.89 10.93 13.08
C THR A 284 -13.80 9.97 14.25
N SER A 285 -12.59 9.57 14.63
CA SER A 285 -12.31 8.77 15.83
C SER A 285 -12.27 9.67 17.08
N ALA A 286 -12.76 9.13 18.19
CA ALA A 286 -12.65 9.76 19.49
C ALA A 286 -11.43 9.26 20.30
N VAL A 287 -10.76 8.19 19.83
CA VAL A 287 -9.59 7.60 20.52
C VAL A 287 -8.26 7.94 19.85
N GLY A 288 -8.19 8.03 18.53
CA GLY A 288 -6.96 8.42 17.82
C GLY A 288 -6.96 9.89 17.44
N HIS A 289 -5.79 10.54 17.50
CA HIS A 289 -5.58 11.97 17.19
C HIS A 289 -4.48 12.17 16.14
N GLY A 290 -4.23 11.18 15.30
CA GLY A 290 -3.19 11.21 14.27
C GLY A 290 -3.72 11.25 12.85
N ASN A 291 -2.80 11.35 11.91
CA ASN A 291 -3.09 11.31 10.48
C ASN A 291 -3.32 9.87 10.02
N THR A 292 -4.33 9.62 9.21
CA THR A 292 -4.71 8.29 8.73
C THR A 292 -4.32 8.04 7.27
N ASN A 293 -3.68 9.00 6.62
CA ASN A 293 -3.34 8.90 5.21
C ASN A 293 -2.27 7.86 4.87
N GLY A 294 -1.41 7.47 5.83
CA GLY A 294 -0.19 6.73 5.53
C GLY A 294 0.83 7.57 4.76
N TYR A 295 1.99 7.01 4.47
CA TYR A 295 2.99 7.65 3.63
C TYR A 295 3.67 6.61 2.77
N ARG A 296 3.27 6.50 1.49
CA ARG A 296 3.77 5.53 0.49
C ARG A 296 3.42 4.06 0.76
N SER A 297 3.05 3.70 1.99
CA SER A 297 2.59 2.36 2.38
C SER A 297 1.08 2.34 2.54
N ILE A 298 0.48 1.20 2.29
CA ILE A 298 -0.94 0.97 2.58
C ILE A 298 -1.12 1.05 4.10
N ASN A 299 -2.14 1.80 4.52
CA ASN A 299 -2.34 2.14 5.94
C ASN A 299 -3.65 1.60 6.53
N ALA A 300 -4.50 1.02 5.71
CA ALA A 300 -5.77 0.45 6.12
C ALA A 300 -6.01 -0.89 5.42
N PHE A 301 -6.53 -1.87 6.17
CA PHE A 301 -6.79 -3.22 5.69
C PHE A 301 -8.10 -3.74 6.24
N GLU A 302 -8.86 -4.46 5.41
CA GLU A 302 -9.99 -5.23 5.87
C GLU A 302 -9.51 -6.50 6.60
N TYR A 303 -10.15 -6.80 7.73
CA TYR A 303 -10.01 -8.06 8.43
C TYR A 303 -11.30 -8.35 9.21
N ASN A 304 -11.85 -9.55 9.03
CA ASN A 304 -13.01 -10.06 9.76
C ASN A 304 -14.21 -9.10 9.81
N GLY A 305 -14.54 -8.50 8.66
CA GLY A 305 -15.72 -7.63 8.50
C GLY A 305 -15.53 -6.18 8.95
N SER A 306 -14.34 -5.80 9.38
CA SER A 306 -13.99 -4.44 9.79
C SER A 306 -12.74 -3.96 9.04
N VAL A 307 -12.58 -2.65 8.93
CA VAL A 307 -11.33 -2.08 8.42
C VAL A 307 -10.49 -1.59 9.59
N TYR A 308 -9.24 -2.02 9.64
CA TYR A 308 -8.25 -1.57 10.60
C TYR A 308 -7.32 -0.57 9.93
N GLN A 309 -7.11 0.57 10.57
CA GLN A 309 -6.38 1.69 9.99
C GLN A 309 -5.38 2.24 11.00
N ALA A 310 -4.11 2.25 10.64
CA ALA A 310 -3.09 2.88 11.47
C ALA A 310 -3.14 4.41 11.35
N ASN A 311 -2.83 5.12 12.42
CA ASN A 311 -2.60 6.55 12.38
C ASN A 311 -1.12 6.89 12.60
N GLN A 312 -0.74 8.11 12.25
CA GLN A 312 0.63 8.63 12.33
C GLN A 312 0.61 10.02 12.96
N SER A 313 1.71 10.43 13.57
CA SER A 313 1.83 11.75 14.22
C SER A 313 0.76 11.97 15.30
N ASP A 314 0.34 10.92 15.97
CA ASP A 314 -0.56 11.01 17.10
C ASP A 314 0.25 11.47 18.33
N PRO A 315 -0.17 12.52 19.06
CA PRO A 315 0.54 13.00 20.25
C PRO A 315 0.64 11.98 21.39
N GLU A 316 -0.27 11.01 21.40
CA GLU A 316 -0.33 9.94 22.42
C GLU A 316 0.27 8.61 21.93
N GLY A 317 1.00 8.64 20.80
CA GLY A 317 1.50 7.46 20.11
C GLY A 317 0.51 6.92 19.08
N SER A 318 1.04 6.26 18.05
CA SER A 318 0.20 5.72 16.95
C SER A 318 -0.78 4.68 17.46
N HIS A 319 -2.01 4.77 16.95
CA HIS A 319 -3.07 3.78 17.16
C HIS A 319 -3.30 2.96 15.90
N ILE A 320 -3.76 1.72 16.08
CA ILE A 320 -4.49 0.98 15.06
C ILE A 320 -5.97 1.15 15.39
N LEU A 321 -6.67 1.93 14.57
CA LEU A 321 -8.08 2.24 14.71
C LEU A 321 -8.94 1.20 13.99
N LYS A 322 -10.20 1.03 14.40
CA LYS A 322 -11.14 0.11 13.78
C LYS A 322 -12.36 0.84 13.24
N ILE A 323 -12.69 0.60 11.98
CA ILE A 323 -13.94 1.06 11.35
C ILE A 323 -14.88 -0.16 11.26
N ASP A 324 -16.05 -0.05 11.83
CA ASP A 324 -17.02 -1.14 11.95
C ASP A 324 -17.88 -1.31 10.67
N ALA A 325 -18.76 -2.31 10.69
CA ALA A 325 -19.68 -2.60 9.59
C ALA A 325 -20.72 -1.48 9.34
N ASN A 326 -20.89 -0.51 10.27
CA ASN A 326 -21.73 0.66 10.08
C ASN A 326 -20.99 1.83 9.43
N ASN A 327 -19.74 1.60 9.02
CA ASN A 327 -18.86 2.60 8.42
C ASN A 327 -18.57 3.77 9.37
N GLN A 328 -18.40 3.48 10.67
CA GLN A 328 -18.01 4.42 11.71
C GLN A 328 -16.80 3.86 12.48
N TYR A 329 -15.99 4.75 13.07
CA TYR A 329 -14.97 4.30 14.01
C TYR A 329 -15.61 3.64 15.23
N ASP A 330 -15.08 2.49 15.60
CA ASP A 330 -15.42 1.76 16.83
C ASP A 330 -14.52 2.27 17.95
N ASP A 331 -14.95 3.34 18.64
CA ASP A 331 -14.19 3.96 19.72
C ASP A 331 -14.04 3.08 20.99
N SER A 332 -14.68 1.91 21.01
CA SER A 332 -14.42 0.88 22.02
C SER A 332 -13.16 0.06 21.71
N TYR A 333 -12.68 0.13 20.47
CA TYR A 333 -11.46 -0.51 20.03
C TYR A 333 -10.30 0.49 20.15
N ASP A 334 -9.71 0.54 21.31
CA ASP A 334 -8.54 1.35 21.62
C ASP A 334 -7.28 0.45 21.58
N PHE A 335 -6.44 0.61 20.56
CA PHE A 335 -5.18 -0.11 20.41
C PHE A 335 -4.03 0.89 20.19
N ASN A 336 -3.54 1.41 21.30
CA ASN A 336 -2.39 2.31 21.35
C ASN A 336 -1.09 1.50 21.31
N LEU A 337 -0.15 1.88 20.42
CA LEU A 337 1.10 1.16 20.25
C LEU A 337 2.13 1.49 21.36
N ASP A 338 2.09 2.69 21.93
CA ASP A 338 2.94 3.06 23.07
C ASP A 338 2.65 2.15 24.26
N ASP A 339 1.39 1.99 24.62
CA ASP A 339 0.95 1.10 25.70
C ASP A 339 1.30 -0.35 25.45
N ALA A 340 1.03 -0.82 24.22
CA ALA A 340 1.24 -2.21 23.86
C ALA A 340 2.71 -2.64 23.80
N LEU A 341 3.62 -1.72 23.46
CA LEU A 341 5.07 -1.95 23.40
C LEU A 341 5.83 -1.42 24.60
N ASN A 342 5.17 -0.66 25.48
CA ASN A 342 5.78 0.06 26.60
C ASN A 342 6.92 0.99 26.11
N VAL A 343 6.62 1.82 25.12
CA VAL A 343 7.50 2.86 24.54
C VAL A 343 6.81 4.22 24.63
N ASN A 344 7.44 5.29 24.15
CA ASN A 344 6.83 6.60 24.03
C ASN A 344 7.01 7.14 22.61
N GLY A 345 5.99 7.83 22.11
CA GLY A 345 6.04 8.50 20.81
C GLY A 345 6.11 7.52 19.64
N ALA A 346 5.46 6.35 19.76
CA ALA A 346 5.40 5.40 18.67
C ALA A 346 4.77 6.03 17.42
N TYR A 347 5.39 5.76 16.27
CA TYR A 347 4.97 6.23 14.97
C TYR A 347 4.99 5.05 14.00
N ILE A 348 3.83 4.64 13.54
CA ILE A 348 3.70 3.55 12.55
C ILE A 348 4.11 4.08 11.18
N LEU A 349 5.15 3.47 10.59
CA LEU A 349 5.68 3.81 9.27
C LEU A 349 5.00 3.00 8.17
N ALA A 350 4.84 1.71 8.40
CA ALA A 350 4.18 0.76 7.51
C ALA A 350 3.69 -0.44 8.30
N TRP A 351 2.67 -1.14 7.82
CA TRP A 351 2.21 -2.36 8.47
C TRP A 351 1.46 -3.26 7.50
N ARG A 352 1.30 -4.53 7.86
CA ARG A 352 0.58 -5.50 7.04
C ARG A 352 0.00 -6.60 7.92
N PRO A 353 -1.34 -6.85 7.89
CA PRO A 353 -1.96 -8.00 8.53
C PRO A 353 -1.80 -9.27 7.69
N ALA A 354 -1.66 -10.40 8.37
CA ALA A 354 -1.81 -11.74 7.83
C ALA A 354 -3.27 -12.23 7.96
N SER A 355 -3.56 -13.41 7.42
CA SER A 355 -4.91 -13.98 7.38
C SER A 355 -5.54 -14.26 8.75
N ASN A 356 -4.75 -14.39 9.81
CA ASN A 356 -5.17 -14.68 11.18
C ASN A 356 -5.42 -13.43 12.05
N GLY A 357 -5.34 -12.21 11.47
CA GLY A 357 -5.49 -10.95 12.20
C GLY A 357 -4.30 -10.55 13.04
N LYS A 358 -3.17 -11.26 12.91
CA LYS A 358 -1.88 -10.78 13.37
C LYS A 358 -1.21 -10.00 12.27
N ALA A 359 -0.36 -9.04 12.63
CA ALA A 359 0.28 -8.17 11.65
C ALA A 359 1.73 -7.88 12.02
N VAL A 360 2.54 -7.56 11.01
CA VAL A 360 3.84 -6.94 11.22
C VAL A 360 3.71 -5.43 11.07
N VAL A 361 4.24 -4.69 12.03
CA VAL A 361 4.29 -3.23 12.07
C VAL A 361 5.74 -2.79 12.02
N ALA A 362 6.08 -1.92 11.07
CA ALA A 362 7.32 -1.15 11.07
C ALA A 362 7.05 0.19 11.78
N TYR A 363 7.77 0.46 12.86
CA TYR A 363 7.54 1.62 13.71
C TYR A 363 8.85 2.25 14.18
N ARG A 364 8.80 3.52 14.55
CA ARG A 364 9.82 4.22 15.32
C ARG A 364 9.20 4.74 16.62
N HIS A 365 10.03 5.13 17.58
CA HIS A 365 9.62 5.76 18.82
C HIS A 365 10.69 6.75 19.30
N ASP A 366 10.49 7.42 20.42
CA ASP A 366 11.37 8.50 20.90
C ASP A 366 12.85 8.09 21.06
N ASP A 367 13.12 6.82 21.36
CA ASP A 367 14.49 6.30 21.45
C ASP A 367 15.09 5.87 20.09
N SER A 368 14.35 6.03 18.98
CA SER A 368 14.89 5.75 17.63
C SER A 368 15.96 6.79 17.28
N VAL A 369 17.09 6.31 16.78
CA VAL A 369 18.23 7.15 16.40
C VAL A 369 18.08 7.59 14.95
N GLU A 370 18.46 8.82 14.63
CA GLU A 370 18.54 9.29 13.25
C GLU A 370 19.78 8.72 12.58
N GLY A 371 19.57 8.08 11.42
CA GLY A 371 20.61 7.63 10.50
C GLY A 371 20.74 8.55 9.29
N VAL A 372 21.37 8.07 8.23
CA VAL A 372 21.68 8.82 6.98
C VAL A 372 20.44 9.47 6.35
N ALA A 373 19.29 8.83 6.42
CA ALA A 373 18.06 9.27 5.76
C ALA A 373 16.95 9.66 6.75
N GLY A 374 17.26 9.88 8.01
CA GLY A 374 16.32 10.29 9.06
C GLY A 374 16.12 9.24 10.15
N ALA A 375 15.10 9.42 10.99
CA ALA A 375 14.81 8.52 12.10
C ALA A 375 14.41 7.12 11.60
N GLN A 376 14.99 6.10 12.21
CA GLN A 376 14.84 4.70 11.84
C GLN A 376 13.99 3.95 12.86
N GLY A 377 13.57 2.74 12.49
CA GLY A 377 12.58 2.02 13.26
C GLY A 377 12.88 0.55 13.48
N PHE A 378 11.91 -0.06 14.11
CA PHE A 378 11.88 -1.45 14.52
C PHE A 378 10.71 -2.17 13.85
N PHE A 379 10.69 -3.49 13.95
CA PHE A 379 9.52 -4.30 13.63
C PHE A 379 8.87 -4.87 14.88
N ALA A 380 7.55 -4.94 14.88
CA ALA A 380 6.76 -5.59 15.92
C ALA A 380 5.73 -6.54 15.30
N LEU A 381 5.49 -7.65 15.96
CA LEU A 381 4.34 -8.51 15.72
C LEU A 381 3.19 -8.00 16.61
N VAL A 382 2.05 -7.71 16.00
CA VAL A 382 0.85 -7.26 16.70
C VAL A 382 -0.30 -8.23 16.48
N ASP A 383 -1.24 -8.27 17.44
CA ASP A 383 -2.47 -9.06 17.38
C ASP A 383 -3.67 -8.09 17.45
N LEU A 384 -4.39 -7.96 16.34
CA LEU A 384 -5.54 -7.05 16.22
C LEU A 384 -6.70 -7.44 17.15
N ASN A 385 -6.87 -8.74 17.43
CA ASN A 385 -7.94 -9.22 18.29
C ASN A 385 -7.62 -9.02 19.77
N ALA A 386 -6.39 -9.33 20.16
CA ALA A 386 -5.92 -9.21 21.55
C ALA A 386 -5.46 -7.78 21.90
N LYS A 387 -5.22 -6.92 20.92
CA LYS A 387 -4.64 -5.58 21.06
C LYS A 387 -3.29 -5.63 21.79
N THR A 388 -2.41 -6.52 21.35
CA THR A 388 -1.08 -6.70 21.93
C THR A 388 -0.01 -6.50 20.86
N ALA A 389 1.17 -6.08 21.27
CA ALA A 389 2.32 -5.93 20.40
C ALA A 389 3.58 -6.48 21.07
N GLN A 390 4.47 -7.05 20.26
CA GLN A 390 5.77 -7.53 20.70
C GLN A 390 6.84 -7.15 19.68
N LYS A 391 7.90 -6.48 20.11
CA LYS A 391 9.06 -6.21 19.27
C LYS A 391 9.67 -7.50 18.73
N ILE A 392 10.04 -7.50 17.47
CA ILE A 392 10.71 -8.64 16.80
C ILE A 392 12.22 -8.45 16.92
N ASP A 393 12.81 -8.99 18.00
CA ASP A 393 14.25 -8.85 18.26
C ASP A 393 15.14 -9.65 17.29
N ALA A 394 14.58 -10.63 16.57
CA ALA A 394 15.30 -11.42 15.57
C ALA A 394 15.63 -10.63 14.30
N ILE A 395 14.94 -9.50 14.04
CA ILE A 395 15.25 -8.58 12.96
C ILE A 395 16.12 -7.47 13.54
N PRO A 396 17.40 -7.35 13.12
CA PRO A 396 18.31 -6.38 13.72
C PRO A 396 17.87 -4.94 13.44
N TYR A 397 17.96 -4.10 14.46
CA TYR A 397 17.84 -2.65 14.30
C TYR A 397 19.13 -2.10 13.70
N ASP A 398 18.98 -1.19 12.76
CA ASP A 398 20.09 -0.44 12.20
C ASP A 398 19.67 1.03 12.02
N PRO A 399 20.46 2.00 12.51
CA PRO A 399 20.12 3.42 12.40
C PRO A 399 20.07 3.93 10.96
N ASP A 400 20.65 3.22 10.02
CA ASP A 400 20.60 3.57 8.58
C ASP A 400 19.56 2.76 7.79
N PHE A 401 18.71 1.98 8.47
CA PHE A 401 17.59 1.30 7.84
C PHE A 401 16.46 2.29 7.54
N TYR A 402 16.22 2.55 6.24
CA TYR A 402 15.31 3.62 5.79
C TYR A 402 13.90 3.14 5.52
N LEU A 403 12.97 3.43 6.43
CA LEU A 403 11.57 3.03 6.34
C LEU A 403 10.63 4.03 5.63
N PHE A 404 11.01 5.29 5.48
CA PHE A 404 10.12 6.30 4.90
C PHE A 404 9.71 6.08 3.44
N GLN A 405 10.46 5.27 2.69
CA GLN A 405 10.09 4.89 1.33
C GLN A 405 9.59 3.45 1.23
N TYR A 406 9.45 2.79 2.36
CA TYR A 406 8.97 1.42 2.43
C TYR A 406 7.54 1.32 1.89
N GLN A 407 7.27 0.40 0.96
CA GLN A 407 5.99 0.31 0.27
C GLN A 407 5.34 -1.07 0.40
N GLY A 408 6.14 -2.14 0.45
CA GLY A 408 5.63 -3.48 0.25
C GLY A 408 6.02 -4.50 1.32
N PHE A 409 5.02 -5.27 1.71
CA PHE A 409 5.14 -6.55 2.40
C PHE A 409 4.37 -7.59 1.57
N VAL A 410 4.90 -8.80 1.48
CA VAL A 410 4.16 -9.93 0.91
C VAL A 410 3.54 -10.72 2.04
N VAL A 411 2.31 -11.13 1.86
CA VAL A 411 1.59 -12.04 2.77
C VAL A 411 1.30 -13.33 2.05
N ASP A 412 1.69 -14.45 2.66
CA ASP A 412 1.36 -15.79 2.20
C ASP A 412 0.78 -16.58 3.38
N GLY A 413 -0.53 -16.66 3.46
CA GLY A 413 -1.24 -17.24 4.60
C GLY A 413 -0.96 -16.51 5.90
N THR A 414 -0.19 -17.14 6.80
CA THR A 414 0.26 -16.60 8.09
C THR A 414 1.68 -16.03 8.05
N GLU A 415 2.40 -16.22 6.96
CA GLU A 415 3.74 -15.68 6.78
C GLU A 415 3.74 -14.28 6.20
N ILE A 416 4.58 -13.40 6.74
CA ILE A 416 4.81 -12.06 6.23
C ILE A 416 6.28 -11.91 5.84
N TYR A 417 6.53 -11.61 4.57
CA TYR A 417 7.84 -11.35 4.01
C TYR A 417 8.12 -9.85 4.03
N LEU A 418 9.31 -9.48 4.42
CA LEU A 418 9.77 -8.11 4.45
C LEU A 418 11.27 -8.01 4.10
N THR A 419 11.73 -6.83 3.70
CA THR A 419 13.16 -6.55 3.52
C THR A 419 13.69 -5.76 4.71
N GLN A 420 14.92 -6.05 5.12
CA GLN A 420 15.70 -5.23 6.04
C GLN A 420 17.13 -5.10 5.50
N GLY A 421 17.58 -3.88 5.35
CA GLY A 421 18.93 -3.53 4.94
C GLY A 421 19.15 -2.03 5.08
N ALA A 422 20.27 -1.63 5.69
CA ALA A 422 20.65 -0.23 5.84
C ALA A 422 20.93 0.44 4.48
N VAL A 423 20.88 1.75 4.43
CA VAL A 423 21.20 2.52 3.23
C VAL A 423 22.64 2.26 2.82
N GLY A 424 22.86 1.71 1.62
CA GLY A 424 24.17 1.38 1.09
C GLY A 424 24.79 0.07 1.60
N GLU A 425 24.12 -0.66 2.47
CA GLU A 425 24.58 -1.91 3.06
C GLU A 425 23.71 -3.09 2.60
N ASN A 426 24.31 -4.27 2.49
CA ASN A 426 23.55 -5.50 2.22
C ASN A 426 22.52 -5.76 3.31
N GLY A 427 21.41 -6.36 2.90
CA GLY A 427 20.32 -6.74 3.79
C GLY A 427 19.88 -8.18 3.58
N ASN A 428 18.69 -8.49 4.06
CA ASN A 428 18.06 -9.78 3.85
C ASN A 428 16.54 -9.65 3.67
N ILE A 429 15.94 -10.65 3.07
CA ILE A 429 14.52 -10.93 3.25
C ILE A 429 14.37 -11.58 4.62
N TYR A 430 13.37 -11.14 5.39
CA TYR A 430 12.94 -11.81 6.63
C TYR A 430 11.52 -12.30 6.45
N ILE A 431 11.23 -13.48 6.97
CA ILE A 431 9.91 -14.08 6.96
C ILE A 431 9.46 -14.26 8.42
N VAL A 432 8.32 -13.64 8.74
CA VAL A 432 7.72 -13.71 10.06
C VAL A 432 6.52 -14.65 9.99
N GLU A 433 6.60 -15.79 10.65
CA GLU A 433 5.44 -16.65 10.89
C GLU A 433 4.62 -16.07 12.04
N THR A 434 3.45 -15.53 11.70
CA THR A 434 2.68 -14.69 12.63
C THR A 434 1.95 -15.48 13.73
N GLU A 435 1.72 -16.79 13.56
CA GLU A 435 1.09 -17.61 14.60
C GLU A 435 2.06 -17.94 15.73
N THR A 436 3.30 -18.25 15.38
CA THR A 436 4.34 -18.68 16.34
C THR A 436 5.25 -17.56 16.77
N GLY A 437 5.37 -16.48 15.96
CA GLY A 437 6.36 -15.43 16.13
C GLY A 437 7.78 -15.85 15.67
N GLU A 438 7.93 -17.02 15.03
CA GLU A 438 9.20 -17.46 14.47
C GLU A 438 9.62 -16.55 13.31
N VAL A 439 10.92 -16.24 13.23
CA VAL A 439 11.49 -15.40 12.19
C VAL A 439 12.58 -16.16 11.46
N THR A 440 12.40 -16.35 10.16
CA THR A 440 13.41 -16.90 9.26
C THR A 440 14.18 -15.78 8.61
N LYS A 441 15.51 -15.82 8.71
CA LYS A 441 16.40 -14.99 7.91
C LYS A 441 16.61 -15.67 6.57
N GLY A 442 16.07 -15.10 5.50
CA GLY A 442 16.12 -15.64 4.15
C GLY A 442 17.23 -15.02 3.29
N ALA A 443 16.97 -14.96 1.99
CA ALA A 443 17.91 -14.56 0.94
C ALA A 443 18.61 -13.22 1.24
N GLU A 444 19.91 -13.17 0.91
CA GLU A 444 20.71 -11.96 1.01
C GLU A 444 20.30 -10.97 -0.09
N LEU A 445 20.23 -9.70 0.27
CA LEU A 445 19.99 -8.58 -0.63
C LEU A 445 21.25 -7.78 -0.79
N VAL A 446 21.85 -7.85 -1.97
CA VAL A 446 23.06 -7.06 -2.31
C VAL A 446 22.66 -5.63 -2.60
N ASN A 447 23.26 -4.68 -1.91
CA ASN A 447 22.99 -3.26 -2.04
C ASN A 447 24.20 -2.51 -2.65
N ILE A 448 23.97 -1.31 -3.11
CA ILE A 448 25.01 -0.39 -3.60
C ILE A 448 24.98 0.92 -2.82
N GLU A 449 26.08 1.65 -2.84
CA GLU A 449 26.28 2.88 -2.10
C GLU A 449 25.06 3.82 -2.20
N GLY A 450 24.57 4.27 -1.05
CA GLY A 450 23.50 5.25 -0.89
C GLY A 450 22.09 4.77 -1.31
N SER A 451 21.95 3.55 -1.82
CA SER A 451 20.67 2.97 -2.25
C SER A 451 19.99 2.22 -1.10
N HIS A 452 18.69 1.90 -1.25
CA HIS A 452 17.92 1.22 -0.21
C HIS A 452 16.82 0.33 -0.80
N PHE A 453 16.34 -0.63 -0.02
CA PHE A 453 15.21 -1.47 -0.40
C PHE A 453 13.88 -0.82 0.03
N ILE A 454 12.85 -0.96 -0.81
CA ILE A 454 11.51 -0.38 -0.58
C ILE A 454 10.46 -1.44 -0.28
N GLY A 455 10.87 -2.68 -0.13
CA GLY A 455 10.02 -3.79 0.26
C GLY A 455 10.01 -4.95 -0.74
N VAL A 456 9.11 -5.88 -0.49
CA VAL A 456 8.76 -7.02 -1.35
C VAL A 456 7.32 -6.93 -1.81
N PHE A 457 7.07 -7.50 -3.02
CA PHE A 457 5.80 -7.43 -3.72
C PHE A 457 5.41 -8.78 -4.32
#